data_e9bc6207bd778a5584545782db938f42
#
_entry.id   e9bc6207bd778a5584545782db938f42
#
_cell.length_a   1.000
_cell.length_b   1.000
_cell.length_c   1.000
_cell.angle_alpha   90.00
_cell.angle_beta   90.00
_cell.angle_gamma   90.00
#
_symmetry.space_group_name_H-M   'P 1'
#
loop_
_entity.id
_entity.type
_entity.pdbx_description
1 polymer ?
#
loop_
_entity_poly.entity_id
_entity_poly.type
_entity_poly.pdbx_seq_one_letter_code
_entity_poly.pdbx_strand_id
1 'polypeptide(L)'
;MKNWDGYFMNIARMVAESNTSCIRRQFGALLVRNDKSIISTGYNGAPSGVKSCGERGFCYRDVNKIESGTRHEACYAVHAEQNALIFAAKHGTPTKGAVCYVTAKPCSVCLRLLVQAGIAEIIYDKDYPEAWEGYEDIAAIIKMRKYDQK
;
A
#
# COMPACT_ATOMS: atom_id res chain seq x y z
N MET A 1 0.27 26.82 -9.34
CA MET A 1 0.84 25.60 -9.94
C MET A 1 0.21 24.37 -9.30
N LYS A 2 -0.19 23.39 -10.11
CA LYS A 2 -0.84 22.18 -9.59
C LYS A 2 0.20 21.28 -8.92
N ASN A 3 -0.09 20.80 -7.71
CA ASN A 3 0.71 19.84 -6.98
C ASN A 3 -0.04 18.50 -6.91
N TRP A 4 0.04 17.73 -7.97
CA TRP A 4 -0.67 16.45 -8.05
C TRP A 4 -0.16 15.43 -7.03
N ASP A 5 1.14 15.40 -6.78
CA ASP A 5 1.70 14.46 -5.81
C ASP A 5 1.18 14.75 -4.39
N GLY A 6 1.15 16.02 -4.00
CA GLY A 6 0.58 16.42 -2.71
C GLY A 6 -0.90 16.10 -2.60
N TYR A 7 -1.65 16.37 -3.66
CA TYR A 7 -3.08 16.06 -3.72
C TYR A 7 -3.34 14.58 -3.50
N PHE A 8 -2.69 13.72 -4.29
CA PHE A 8 -2.91 12.27 -4.20
C PHE A 8 -2.33 11.67 -2.92
N MET A 9 -1.18 12.15 -2.45
CA MET A 9 -0.61 11.67 -1.19
C MET A 9 -1.52 12.02 -0.01
N ASN A 10 -2.13 13.20 -0.01
CA ASN A 10 -3.09 13.57 1.02
C ASN A 10 -4.32 12.67 1.01
N ILE A 11 -4.79 12.28 -0.17
CA ILE A 11 -5.90 11.31 -0.28
C ILE A 11 -5.47 9.95 0.31
N ALA A 12 -4.28 9.46 -0.03
CA ALA A 12 -3.76 8.20 0.50
C ALA A 12 -3.66 8.23 2.03
N ARG A 13 -3.20 9.35 2.60
CA ARG A 13 -3.14 9.55 4.06
C ARG A 13 -4.54 9.53 4.69
N MET A 14 -5.49 10.20 4.07
CA MET A 14 -6.88 10.21 4.54
C MET A 14 -7.47 8.80 4.53
N VAL A 15 -7.23 8.04 3.47
CA VAL A 15 -7.67 6.63 3.37
C VAL A 15 -7.09 5.81 4.52
N ALA A 16 -5.80 5.98 4.82
CA ALA A 16 -5.13 5.29 5.91
C ALA A 16 -5.74 5.63 7.27
N GLU A 17 -5.89 6.91 7.56
CA GLU A 17 -6.31 7.40 8.87
C GLU A 17 -7.78 7.14 9.18
N SER A 18 -8.64 7.17 8.16
CA SER A 18 -10.07 7.14 8.35
C SER A 18 -10.66 5.73 8.42
N ASN A 19 -10.03 4.74 7.81
CA ASN A 19 -10.68 3.47 7.54
C ASN A 19 -9.98 2.23 8.13
N THR A 20 -8.68 2.29 8.38
CA THR A 20 -7.99 1.11 8.90
C THR A 20 -8.38 0.81 10.35
N SER A 21 -8.57 -0.45 10.65
CA SER A 21 -8.81 -0.96 12.00
C SER A 21 -7.59 -1.68 12.57
N CYS A 22 -6.45 -1.58 11.91
CA CYS A 22 -5.19 -2.09 12.43
C CYS A 22 -4.74 -1.24 13.62
N ILE A 23 -4.49 -1.89 14.77
CA ILE A 23 -4.08 -1.20 15.99
C ILE A 23 -2.58 -0.93 16.04
N ARG A 24 -1.81 -1.49 15.11
CA ARG A 24 -0.36 -1.33 15.05
C ARG A 24 0.06 -0.22 14.10
N ARG A 25 -0.46 -0.22 12.88
CA ARG A 25 -0.08 0.74 11.84
C ARG A 25 -1.25 1.01 10.90
N GLN A 26 -1.27 2.21 10.35
CA GLN A 26 -2.29 2.65 9.41
C GLN A 26 -1.63 2.97 8.08
N PHE A 27 -1.99 2.21 7.04
CA PHE A 27 -1.47 2.39 5.69
C PHE A 27 -2.60 2.66 4.70
N GLY A 28 -2.31 3.51 3.71
CA GLY A 28 -3.22 3.81 2.63
C GLY A 28 -2.51 3.81 1.29
N ALA A 29 -3.22 3.40 0.26
CA ALA A 29 -2.72 3.38 -1.12
C ALA A 29 -3.78 3.88 -2.09
N LEU A 30 -3.33 4.44 -3.19
CA LEU A 30 -4.16 5.02 -4.23
C LEU A 30 -3.57 4.68 -5.58
N LEU A 31 -4.40 4.18 -6.51
CA LEU A 31 -3.99 3.97 -7.91
C LEU A 31 -4.62 5.05 -8.77
N VAL A 32 -3.80 5.70 -9.60
CA VAL A 32 -4.18 6.87 -10.40
C VAL A 32 -3.78 6.65 -11.86
N ARG A 33 -4.69 6.98 -12.78
CA ARG A 33 -4.41 6.95 -14.23
C ARG A 33 -3.56 8.14 -14.65
N ASN A 34 -3.01 8.06 -15.87
CA ASN A 34 -2.24 9.16 -16.47
C ASN A 34 -3.06 10.46 -16.62
N ASP A 35 -4.37 10.35 -16.79
CA ASP A 35 -5.26 11.51 -16.90
C ASP A 35 -5.66 12.10 -15.53
N LYS A 36 -5.04 11.61 -14.44
CA LYS A 36 -5.29 12.04 -13.06
C LYS A 36 -6.62 11.57 -12.47
N SER A 37 -7.33 10.67 -13.13
CA SER A 37 -8.50 10.04 -12.52
C SER A 37 -8.07 8.90 -11.60
N ILE A 38 -8.81 8.71 -10.51
CA ILE A 38 -8.53 7.68 -9.51
C ILE A 38 -9.11 6.34 -9.99
N ILE A 39 -8.30 5.29 -9.92
CA ILE A 39 -8.73 3.92 -10.20
C ILE A 39 -9.36 3.29 -8.97
N SER A 40 -8.64 3.30 -7.87
CA SER A 40 -9.05 2.64 -6.62
C SER A 40 -8.26 3.17 -5.44
N THR A 41 -8.77 2.92 -4.25
CA THR A 41 -8.10 3.16 -2.98
C THR A 41 -7.94 1.84 -2.24
N GLY A 42 -7.00 1.78 -1.30
CA GLY A 42 -6.84 0.65 -0.41
C GLY A 42 -6.29 1.07 0.93
N TYR A 43 -6.75 0.44 1.98
CA TYR A 43 -6.17 0.57 3.32
C TYR A 43 -5.91 -0.83 3.87
N ASN A 44 -5.01 -0.93 4.84
CA ASN A 44 -4.70 -2.22 5.43
C ASN A 44 -5.80 -2.67 6.39
N GLY A 45 -6.31 -3.86 6.19
CA GLY A 45 -7.41 -4.39 6.99
C GLY A 45 -7.66 -5.86 6.72
N ALA A 46 -8.33 -6.53 7.65
CA ALA A 46 -8.73 -7.91 7.48
C ALA A 46 -9.66 -8.07 6.29
N PRO A 47 -9.66 -9.24 5.63
CA PRO A 47 -10.62 -9.50 4.54
C PRO A 47 -12.06 -9.29 5.00
N SER A 48 -12.93 -8.91 4.05
CA SER A 48 -14.35 -8.69 4.34
C SER A 48 -14.97 -9.91 5.03
N GLY A 49 -15.68 -9.68 6.14
CA GLY A 49 -16.29 -10.73 6.95
C GLY A 49 -15.37 -11.35 8.01
N VAL A 50 -14.08 -11.05 7.98
CA VAL A 50 -13.13 -11.49 9.01
C VAL A 50 -12.97 -10.37 10.05
N LYS A 51 -12.98 -10.74 11.34
CA LYS A 51 -12.77 -9.77 12.42
C LYS A 51 -11.41 -9.08 12.28
N SER A 52 -11.42 -7.76 12.35
CA SER A 52 -10.20 -6.95 12.35
C SER A 52 -9.43 -7.07 13.67
N CYS A 53 -8.18 -6.64 13.68
CA CYS A 53 -7.41 -6.56 14.91
C CYS A 53 -8.06 -5.63 15.94
N GLY A 54 -8.66 -4.53 15.49
CA GLY A 54 -9.42 -3.63 16.36
C GLY A 54 -10.58 -4.34 17.06
N GLU A 55 -11.34 -5.14 16.33
CA GLU A 55 -12.44 -5.93 16.88
C GLU A 55 -11.96 -7.07 17.79
N ARG A 56 -10.79 -7.65 17.49
CA ARG A 56 -10.17 -8.70 18.30
C ARG A 56 -9.55 -8.15 19.58
N GLY A 57 -9.16 -6.89 19.58
CA GLY A 57 -8.50 -6.23 20.70
C GLY A 57 -7.02 -6.55 20.85
N PHE A 58 -6.40 -7.19 19.85
CA PHE A 58 -4.96 -7.48 19.84
C PHE A 58 -4.40 -7.55 18.43
N CYS A 59 -3.08 -7.35 18.32
CA CYS A 59 -2.35 -7.55 17.07
C CYS A 59 -1.60 -8.89 17.15
N TYR A 60 -1.89 -9.80 16.22
CA TYR A 60 -1.23 -11.10 16.15
C TYR A 60 0.30 -10.97 16.10
N ARG A 61 0.80 -10.00 15.34
CA ARG A 61 2.24 -9.78 15.19
C ARG A 61 2.87 -9.30 16.50
N ASP A 62 2.22 -8.38 17.21
CA ASP A 62 2.72 -7.85 18.49
C ASP A 62 2.73 -8.95 19.57
N VAL A 63 1.66 -9.71 19.67
CA VAL A 63 1.55 -10.81 20.65
C VAL A 63 2.62 -11.89 20.40
N ASN A 64 2.93 -12.17 19.15
CA ASN A 64 3.93 -13.18 18.77
C ASN A 64 5.32 -12.58 18.52
N LYS A 65 5.53 -11.30 18.87
CA LYS A 65 6.82 -10.60 18.77
C LYS A 65 7.45 -10.67 17.37
N ILE A 66 6.61 -10.51 16.33
CA ILE A 66 7.06 -10.55 14.94
C ILE A 66 7.58 -9.17 14.56
N GLU A 67 8.83 -9.10 14.11
CA GLU A 67 9.50 -7.87 13.72
C GLU A 67 8.88 -7.25 12.47
N SER A 68 8.80 -5.90 12.43
CA SER A 68 8.34 -5.17 11.25
C SER A 68 9.20 -5.47 10.03
N GLY A 69 8.57 -5.62 8.87
CA GLY A 69 9.26 -5.94 7.62
C GLY A 69 9.56 -7.42 7.44
N THR A 70 9.08 -8.29 8.33
CA THR A 70 9.31 -9.74 8.27
C THR A 70 7.99 -10.51 8.37
N ARG A 71 7.96 -11.74 7.85
CA ARG A 71 6.84 -12.67 7.97
C ARG A 71 5.49 -12.01 7.71
N HIS A 72 5.32 -11.41 6.53
CA HIS A 72 4.10 -10.68 6.17
C HIS A 72 2.85 -11.57 6.16
N GLU A 73 3.00 -12.87 5.99
CA GLU A 73 1.91 -13.86 6.05
C GLU A 73 1.30 -13.98 7.46
N ALA A 74 2.03 -13.59 8.48
CA ALA A 74 1.58 -13.67 9.87
C ALA A 74 0.83 -12.40 10.29
N CYS A 75 -0.23 -12.08 9.56
CA CYS A 75 -1.08 -10.92 9.83
C CYS A 75 -2.48 -11.16 9.25
N TYR A 76 -3.52 -10.73 9.95
CA TYR A 76 -4.88 -10.80 9.41
C TYR A 76 -5.12 -9.79 8.29
N ALA A 77 -4.35 -8.71 8.26
CA ALA A 77 -4.59 -7.63 7.32
C ALA A 77 -4.11 -7.95 5.91
N VAL A 78 -4.95 -7.66 4.94
CA VAL A 78 -4.54 -7.46 3.55
C VAL A 78 -3.89 -6.08 3.50
N HIS A 79 -2.76 -5.96 2.81
CA HIS A 79 -2.03 -4.69 2.73
C HIS A 79 -2.79 -3.64 1.91
N ALA A 80 -2.51 -2.37 2.15
CA ALA A 80 -3.17 -1.26 1.43
C ALA A 80 -3.00 -1.38 -0.09
N GLU A 81 -1.78 -1.66 -0.55
CA GLU A 81 -1.47 -1.82 -1.98
C GLU A 81 -2.20 -3.02 -2.57
N GLN A 82 -2.25 -4.13 -1.83
CA GLN A 82 -2.99 -5.32 -2.24
C GLN A 82 -4.48 -5.01 -2.40
N ASN A 83 -5.07 -4.31 -1.44
CA ASN A 83 -6.49 -3.93 -1.51
C ASN A 83 -6.77 -3.02 -2.69
N ALA A 84 -5.90 -2.05 -2.96
CA ALA A 84 -6.06 -1.17 -4.12
C ALA A 84 -6.05 -1.96 -5.44
N LEU A 85 -5.13 -2.92 -5.58
CA LEU A 85 -5.05 -3.80 -6.75
C LEU A 85 -6.27 -4.73 -6.84
N ILE A 86 -6.68 -5.33 -5.73
CA ILE A 86 -7.81 -6.24 -5.68
C ILE A 86 -9.12 -5.52 -6.01
N PHE A 87 -9.33 -4.31 -5.50
CA PHE A 87 -10.53 -3.54 -5.82
C PHE A 87 -10.57 -3.15 -7.30
N ALA A 88 -9.43 -2.81 -7.90
CA ALA A 88 -9.38 -2.58 -9.34
C ALA A 88 -9.77 -3.86 -10.10
N ALA A 89 -9.19 -5.00 -9.75
CA ALA A 89 -9.50 -6.29 -10.36
C ALA A 89 -10.96 -6.68 -10.19
N LYS A 90 -11.49 -6.51 -8.99
CA LYS A 90 -12.89 -6.85 -8.65
C LYS A 90 -13.89 -6.09 -9.51
N HIS A 91 -13.58 -4.86 -9.89
CA HIS A 91 -14.44 -4.02 -10.71
C HIS A 91 -14.01 -3.99 -12.18
N GLY A 92 -13.07 -4.83 -12.58
CA GLY A 92 -12.64 -4.94 -13.97
C GLY A 92 -11.88 -3.71 -14.50
N THR A 93 -11.22 -2.96 -13.64
CA THR A 93 -10.48 -1.75 -14.03
C THR A 93 -9.01 -2.07 -14.28
N PRO A 94 -8.48 -1.79 -15.49
CA PRO A 94 -7.07 -2.01 -15.79
C PRO A 94 -6.15 -1.17 -14.90
N THR A 95 -5.04 -1.77 -14.48
CA THR A 95 -4.02 -1.11 -13.65
C THR A 95 -2.74 -0.76 -14.41
N LYS A 96 -2.56 -1.31 -15.61
CA LYS A 96 -1.37 -1.10 -16.44
C LYS A 96 -1.15 0.40 -16.70
N GLY A 97 0.06 0.85 -16.43
CA GLY A 97 0.45 2.25 -16.63
C GLY A 97 0.04 3.21 -15.52
N ALA A 98 -0.63 2.71 -14.48
CA ALA A 98 -1.06 3.55 -13.36
C ALA A 98 0.12 3.98 -12.46
N VAL A 99 -0.13 5.02 -11.70
CA VAL A 99 0.77 5.49 -10.62
C VAL A 99 0.19 5.06 -9.28
N CYS A 100 1.01 4.49 -8.41
CA CYS A 100 0.63 4.13 -7.05
C CYS A 100 1.17 5.17 -6.07
N TYR A 101 0.27 5.81 -5.33
CA TYR A 101 0.62 6.65 -4.18
C TYR A 101 0.37 5.83 -2.93
N VAL A 102 1.37 5.70 -2.06
CA VAL A 102 1.27 4.88 -0.85
C VAL A 102 1.94 5.58 0.32
N THR A 103 1.36 5.44 1.51
CA THR A 103 1.84 6.16 2.69
C THR A 103 3.16 5.63 3.25
N ALA A 104 3.55 4.41 2.89
CA ALA A 104 4.83 3.83 3.27
C ALA A 104 5.43 3.04 2.11
N LYS A 105 6.76 2.96 2.06
CA LYS A 105 7.48 2.19 1.05
C LYS A 105 6.93 0.76 1.00
N PRO A 106 6.54 0.24 -0.19
CA PRO A 106 5.96 -1.09 -0.29
C PRO A 106 6.91 -2.17 0.22
N CYS A 107 6.36 -3.18 0.91
CA CYS A 107 7.14 -4.37 1.27
C CYS A 107 7.45 -5.21 0.03
N SER A 108 8.32 -6.20 0.17
CA SER A 108 8.73 -7.08 -0.94
C SER A 108 7.55 -7.79 -1.61
N VAL A 109 6.54 -8.17 -0.85
CA VAL A 109 5.35 -8.83 -1.39
C VAL A 109 4.55 -7.85 -2.26
N CYS A 110 4.25 -6.66 -1.74
CA CYS A 110 3.49 -5.65 -2.46
C CYS A 110 4.25 -5.11 -3.67
N LEU A 111 5.56 -4.91 -3.56
CA LEU A 111 6.38 -4.45 -4.69
C LEU A 111 6.26 -5.40 -5.89
N ARG A 112 6.37 -6.71 -5.66
CA ARG A 112 6.21 -7.71 -6.72
C ARG A 112 4.84 -7.63 -7.38
N LEU A 113 3.80 -7.47 -6.58
CA LEU A 113 2.43 -7.38 -7.09
C LEU A 113 2.21 -6.10 -7.91
N LEU A 114 2.73 -4.97 -7.45
CA LEU A 114 2.64 -3.70 -8.17
C LEU A 114 3.37 -3.78 -9.52
N VAL A 115 4.56 -4.34 -9.55
CA VAL A 115 5.32 -4.53 -10.79
C VAL A 115 4.53 -5.43 -11.75
N GLN A 116 4.02 -6.56 -11.26
CA GLN A 116 3.30 -7.52 -12.10
C GLN A 116 1.97 -6.97 -12.60
N ALA A 117 1.34 -6.07 -11.84
CA ALA A 117 0.11 -5.38 -12.25
C ALA A 117 0.35 -4.29 -13.31
N GLY A 118 1.59 -4.04 -13.69
CA GLY A 118 1.95 -3.06 -14.70
C GLY A 118 1.97 -1.62 -14.20
N ILE A 119 2.11 -1.41 -12.89
CA ILE A 119 2.24 -0.06 -12.32
C ILE A 119 3.50 0.60 -12.88
N ALA A 120 3.35 1.82 -13.39
CA ALA A 120 4.45 2.55 -14.02
C ALA A 120 5.37 3.26 -13.01
N GLU A 121 4.79 3.75 -11.92
CA GLU A 121 5.54 4.51 -10.92
C GLU A 121 4.92 4.32 -9.53
N ILE A 122 5.78 4.23 -8.53
CA ILE A 122 5.39 4.20 -7.12
C ILE A 122 5.94 5.45 -6.44
N ILE A 123 5.07 6.19 -5.75
CA ILE A 123 5.43 7.36 -4.96
C ILE A 123 5.03 7.05 -3.52
N TYR A 124 6.01 7.00 -2.61
CA TYR A 124 5.76 6.65 -1.21
C TYR A 124 6.14 7.80 -0.27
N ASP A 125 5.46 7.87 0.88
CA ASP A 125 5.64 8.94 1.85
C ASP A 125 6.75 8.63 2.86
N LYS A 126 6.64 7.50 3.55
CA LYS A 126 7.57 7.13 4.64
C LYS A 126 8.35 5.88 4.30
N ASP A 127 9.58 5.82 4.78
CA ASP A 127 10.39 4.60 4.69
C ASP A 127 9.76 3.47 5.53
N TYR A 128 10.01 2.24 5.11
CA TYR A 128 9.55 1.03 5.78
C TYR A 128 10.67 -0.01 5.75
N PRO A 129 10.96 -0.70 6.86
CA PRO A 129 12.04 -1.68 6.88
C PRO A 129 11.76 -2.85 5.94
N GLU A 130 12.76 -3.19 5.15
CA GLU A 130 12.72 -4.34 4.25
C GLU A 130 14.11 -4.96 4.20
N ALA A 131 14.21 -6.19 4.67
CA ALA A 131 15.50 -6.87 4.82
C ALA A 131 15.79 -7.86 3.68
N TRP A 132 14.81 -8.11 2.79
CA TRP A 132 15.03 -9.07 1.71
C TRP A 132 16.01 -8.52 0.67
N GLU A 133 17.10 -9.24 0.46
CA GLU A 133 18.21 -8.81 -0.42
C GLU A 133 17.82 -8.67 -1.89
N GLY A 134 16.78 -9.38 -2.35
CA GLY A 134 16.27 -9.29 -3.72
C GLY A 134 15.41 -8.05 -3.99
N TYR A 135 15.12 -7.24 -2.98
CA TYR A 135 14.25 -6.07 -3.11
C TYR A 135 14.74 -5.10 -4.19
N GLU A 136 16.03 -4.77 -4.18
CA GLU A 136 16.58 -3.79 -5.11
C GLU A 136 16.55 -4.26 -6.57
N ASP A 137 16.64 -5.57 -6.80
CA ASP A 137 16.53 -6.13 -8.15
C ASP A 137 15.12 -5.87 -8.73
N ILE A 138 14.10 -5.98 -7.89
CA ILE A 138 12.71 -5.70 -8.30
C ILE A 138 12.49 -4.19 -8.42
N ALA A 139 12.98 -3.42 -7.45
CA ALA A 139 12.82 -1.97 -7.44
C ALA A 139 13.50 -1.29 -8.66
N ALA A 140 14.56 -1.90 -9.18
CA ALA A 140 15.32 -1.36 -10.32
C ALA A 140 14.52 -1.34 -11.64
N ILE A 141 13.47 -2.16 -11.76
CA ILE A 141 12.67 -2.25 -13.00
C ILE A 141 11.43 -1.37 -12.98
N ILE A 142 11.18 -0.68 -11.89
CA ILE A 142 10.04 0.24 -11.77
C ILE A 142 10.53 1.60 -11.27
N LYS A 143 9.92 2.67 -11.75
CA LYS A 143 10.21 4.00 -11.23
C LYS A 143 9.61 4.12 -9.83
N MET A 144 10.46 4.33 -8.82
CA MET A 144 10.02 4.47 -7.43
C MET A 144 10.74 5.64 -6.79
N ARG A 145 10.00 6.53 -6.14
CA ARG A 145 10.57 7.70 -5.47
C ARG A 145 9.83 8.05 -4.20
N LYS A 146 10.55 8.64 -3.27
CA LYS A 146 9.96 9.16 -2.04
C LYS A 146 9.29 10.51 -2.32
N TYR A 147 8.09 10.69 -1.75
CA TYR A 147 7.39 11.96 -1.83
C TYR A 147 8.14 13.06 -1.10
N ASP A 148 8.28 14.22 -1.74
CA ASP A 148 8.94 15.38 -1.19
C ASP A 148 7.92 16.50 -1.02
N GLN A 149 7.73 16.93 0.23
CA GLN A 149 6.84 18.04 0.58
C GLN A 149 7.53 19.37 0.34
N LYS A 150 7.68 19.76 -0.90
CA LYS A 150 8.14 21.13 -1.22
C LYS A 150 6.97 22.08 -1.38
#